data_a02a2afddc3b601eda864c8d21540050
#
_entry.id   a02a2afddc3b601eda864c8d21540050
#
_cell.length_a   1.000
_cell.length_b   1.000
_cell.length_c   1.000
_cell.angle_alpha   90.00
_cell.angle_beta   90.00
_cell.angle_gamma   90.00
#
_symmetry.space_group_name_H-M   'P 1'
#
loop_
_entity.id
_entity.type
_entity.pdbx_description
1 polymer ?
#
loop_
_entity_poly.entity_id
_entity_poly.type
_entity_poly.pdbx_seq_one_letter_code
_entity_poly.pdbx_strand_id
1 'polypeptide(L)'
;MAVVFDHPKSLLDVSTHFCPGCGHGIVHRLVCEVIDEMGIEGDTIGVVPVGCSVMSYNYFGCDVIEAPHGRAPAKRTNPDKFVFSYQGDGDLAAIGTAETVHVGTRGENIVVIFINNTTYGMTGGQMAPTTLPGQVTQTTPFGRNVETAGYPIRICEMMATLSGTALAQRVAIDSVPHIREAKKAIRKAFENEKAKRGLSIIEVLSTCPTNWGMSPTESMQFVKDKMIPYYPLGVYKDVTAEEGAKA
;
A
#
# COMPACT_ATOMS: atom_id res chain seq x y z
N MET A 1 29.31 3.19 20.33
CA MET A 1 28.19 2.24 20.10
C MET A 1 27.76 2.39 18.65
N ALA A 2 27.62 1.31 17.90
CA ALA A 2 27.07 1.40 16.55
C ALA A 2 25.58 1.74 16.67
N VAL A 3 25.10 2.72 15.91
CA VAL A 3 23.66 3.01 15.79
C VAL A 3 23.04 1.83 15.05
N VAL A 4 22.15 1.09 15.73
CA VAL A 4 21.46 -0.08 15.18
C VAL A 4 20.18 0.34 14.46
N PHE A 5 19.66 1.54 14.75
CA PHE A 5 18.42 2.06 14.24
C PHE A 5 18.39 3.58 14.40
N ASP A 6 18.01 4.30 13.35
CA ASP A 6 17.90 5.75 13.35
C ASP A 6 16.60 6.19 12.66
N HIS A 7 16.24 7.46 12.81
CA HIS A 7 15.12 8.06 12.10
C HIS A 7 15.50 8.21 10.62
N PRO A 8 14.66 7.74 9.68
CA PRO A 8 14.92 7.94 8.26
C PRO A 8 15.00 9.43 7.91
N LYS A 9 15.92 9.82 7.04
CA LYS A 9 16.07 11.21 6.58
C LYS A 9 14.87 11.66 5.74
N SER A 10 14.38 10.75 4.91
CA SER A 10 13.20 10.99 4.07
C SER A 10 11.88 10.98 4.84
N LEU A 11 11.89 10.76 6.16
CA LEU A 11 10.75 10.93 7.04
C LEU A 11 10.91 12.24 7.80
N LEU A 12 10.06 13.23 7.50
CA LEU A 12 10.13 14.52 8.17
C LEU A 12 9.76 14.40 9.66
N ASP A 13 10.48 15.12 10.51
CA ASP A 13 10.25 15.12 11.97
C ASP A 13 9.09 16.06 12.33
N VAL A 14 7.90 15.63 11.97
CA VAL A 14 6.64 16.34 12.24
C VAL A 14 5.60 15.37 12.81
N SER A 15 4.70 15.88 13.64
CA SER A 15 3.57 15.08 14.14
C SER A 15 2.65 14.70 13.00
N THR A 16 2.37 13.41 12.87
CA THR A 16 1.44 12.90 11.86
C THR A 16 -0.01 12.98 12.36
N HIS A 17 -0.97 13.03 11.42
CA HIS A 17 -2.40 12.96 11.73
C HIS A 17 -2.91 11.53 11.88
N PHE A 18 -2.06 10.51 11.67
CA PHE A 18 -2.47 9.12 11.79
C PHE A 18 -2.90 8.78 13.22
N CYS A 19 -3.98 8.02 13.36
CA CYS A 19 -4.49 7.60 14.65
C CYS A 19 -3.47 6.74 15.40
N PRO A 20 -3.48 6.74 16.76
CA PRO A 20 -2.64 5.85 17.55
C PRO A 20 -2.86 4.38 17.19
N GLY A 21 -1.77 3.67 16.88
CA GLY A 21 -1.81 2.26 16.45
C GLY A 21 -2.26 2.03 15.01
N CYS A 22 -2.49 3.11 14.25
CA CYS A 22 -2.75 3.02 12.82
C CYS A 22 -1.50 2.52 12.07
N GLY A 23 -1.69 1.57 11.16
CA GLY A 23 -0.59 0.99 10.39
C GLY A 23 0.08 1.93 9.39
N HIS A 24 -0.57 3.03 9.01
CA HIS A 24 0.03 4.04 8.13
C HIS A 24 1.39 4.54 8.64
N GLY A 25 1.55 4.78 9.94
CA GLY A 25 2.82 5.25 10.50
C GLY A 25 3.98 4.26 10.30
N ILE A 26 3.70 2.96 10.41
CA ILE A 26 4.69 1.90 10.16
C ILE A 26 5.06 1.87 8.67
N VAL A 27 4.07 1.79 7.78
CA VAL A 27 4.31 1.65 6.33
C VAL A 27 4.99 2.89 5.78
N HIS A 28 4.57 4.10 6.20
CA HIS A 28 5.20 5.36 5.83
C HIS A 28 6.71 5.35 6.15
N ARG A 29 7.05 4.93 7.37
CA ARG A 29 8.44 4.77 7.78
C ARG A 29 9.19 3.77 6.91
N LEU A 30 8.60 2.59 6.59
CA LEU A 30 9.26 1.58 5.75
C LEU A 30 9.58 2.12 4.34
N VAL A 31 8.67 2.91 3.76
CA VAL A 31 8.91 3.57 2.47
C VAL A 31 10.08 4.53 2.57
N CYS A 32 10.12 5.39 3.59
CA CYS A 32 11.22 6.33 3.82
C CYS A 32 12.56 5.61 4.05
N GLU A 33 12.58 4.54 4.86
CA GLU A 33 13.79 3.74 5.07
C GLU A 33 14.33 3.15 3.75
N VAL A 34 13.45 2.68 2.86
CA VAL A 34 13.86 2.14 1.57
C VAL A 34 14.39 3.24 0.65
N ILE A 35 13.76 4.42 0.61
CA ILE A 35 14.22 5.58 -0.16
C ILE A 35 15.63 5.98 0.29
N ASP A 36 15.86 6.10 1.60
CA ASP A 36 17.17 6.45 2.16
C ASP A 36 18.23 5.40 1.86
N GLU A 37 17.92 4.12 2.09
CA GLU A 37 18.86 3.02 1.87
C GLU A 37 19.23 2.83 0.39
N MET A 38 18.35 3.23 -0.53
CA MET A 38 18.63 3.22 -1.96
C MET A 38 19.30 4.52 -2.43
N GLY A 39 19.34 5.57 -1.59
CA GLY A 39 19.92 6.87 -1.93
C GLY A 39 19.17 7.59 -3.04
N ILE A 40 17.85 7.47 -3.10
CA ILE A 40 17.00 7.97 -4.19
C ILE A 40 16.10 9.15 -3.78
N GLU A 41 16.27 9.74 -2.61
CA GLU A 41 15.42 10.82 -2.08
C GLU A 41 15.23 11.96 -3.10
N GLY A 42 16.32 12.53 -3.63
CA GLY A 42 16.31 13.62 -4.60
C GLY A 42 15.77 13.25 -6.00
N ASP A 43 15.58 11.97 -6.24
CA ASP A 43 15.08 11.42 -7.53
C ASP A 43 13.73 10.73 -7.39
N THR A 44 13.03 10.93 -6.27
CA THR A 44 11.75 10.29 -5.97
C THR A 44 10.60 11.28 -5.94
N ILE A 45 9.49 10.90 -6.56
CA ILE A 45 8.22 11.63 -6.52
C ILE A 45 7.15 10.71 -5.89
N GLY A 46 6.61 11.14 -4.75
CA GLY A 46 5.44 10.53 -4.14
C GLY A 46 4.15 11.06 -4.77
N VAL A 47 3.20 10.17 -5.01
CA VAL A 47 1.83 10.56 -5.40
C VAL A 47 0.90 10.17 -4.28
N VAL A 48 0.31 11.18 -3.63
CA VAL A 48 -0.65 10.99 -2.54
C VAL A 48 -2.04 11.40 -3.01
N PRO A 49 -3.00 10.48 -2.96
CA PRO A 49 -4.35 10.75 -3.47
C PRO A 49 -5.30 11.22 -2.35
N VAL A 50 -6.42 10.54 -2.17
CA VAL A 50 -7.45 10.88 -1.19
C VAL A 50 -7.44 9.92 0.01
N GLY A 51 -8.15 10.25 1.08
CA GLY A 51 -8.22 9.45 2.30
C GLY A 51 -7.09 9.74 3.28
N CYS A 52 -6.77 8.80 4.16
CA CYS A 52 -5.75 9.00 5.21
C CYS A 52 -4.34 9.27 4.65
N SER A 53 -4.08 8.93 3.40
CA SER A 53 -2.79 9.17 2.75
C SER A 53 -2.63 10.60 2.20
N VAL A 54 -3.71 11.39 2.08
CA VAL A 54 -3.65 12.73 1.47
C VAL A 54 -2.65 13.65 2.17
N MET A 55 -2.61 13.64 3.51
CA MET A 55 -1.72 14.49 4.30
C MET A 55 -0.25 14.02 4.29
N SER A 56 0.04 12.89 3.64
CA SER A 56 1.41 12.32 3.64
C SER A 56 2.43 13.23 2.92
N TYR A 57 1.97 14.20 2.11
CA TYR A 57 2.85 15.22 1.54
C TYR A 57 3.59 16.05 2.60
N ASN A 58 3.05 16.14 3.81
CA ASN A 58 3.72 16.82 4.92
C ASN A 58 4.78 15.95 5.62
N TYR A 59 4.88 14.66 5.28
CA TYR A 59 5.68 13.70 6.05
C TYR A 59 6.83 13.09 5.24
N PHE A 60 6.72 13.06 3.89
CA PHE A 60 7.80 12.62 3.02
C PHE A 60 8.80 13.75 2.77
N GLY A 61 10.09 13.45 2.85
CA GLY A 61 11.19 14.38 2.53
C GLY A 61 11.52 14.46 1.03
N CYS A 62 10.87 13.67 0.18
CA CYS A 62 10.98 13.74 -1.27
C CYS A 62 9.88 14.65 -1.86
N ASP A 63 9.97 14.93 -3.17
CA ASP A 63 8.90 15.65 -3.88
C ASP A 63 7.59 14.87 -3.83
N VAL A 64 6.48 15.56 -3.57
CA VAL A 64 5.15 14.95 -3.49
C VAL A 64 4.14 15.71 -4.32
N ILE A 65 3.31 14.98 -5.05
CA ILE A 65 2.21 15.51 -5.85
C ILE A 65 0.90 14.97 -5.29
N GLU A 66 -0.06 15.83 -5.04
CA GLU A 66 -1.42 15.41 -4.76
C GLU A 66 -2.17 15.19 -6.07
N ALA A 67 -2.54 13.94 -6.34
CA ALA A 67 -3.25 13.58 -7.57
C ALA A 67 -4.26 12.45 -7.29
N PRO A 68 -5.55 12.77 -7.13
CA PRO A 68 -6.59 11.78 -6.95
C PRO A 68 -6.55 10.76 -8.09
N HIS A 69 -6.39 9.48 -7.78
CA HIS A 69 -6.35 8.31 -8.69
C HIS A 69 -5.29 8.37 -9.80
N GLY A 70 -4.68 9.54 -10.08
CA GLY A 70 -3.79 9.78 -11.23
C GLY A 70 -2.31 9.66 -10.92
N ARG A 71 -1.69 8.49 -11.15
CA ARG A 71 -0.25 8.24 -10.88
C ARG A 71 0.60 8.18 -12.15
N ALA A 72 0.06 7.69 -13.26
CA ALA A 72 0.80 7.52 -14.50
C ALA A 72 1.34 8.84 -15.09
N PRO A 73 0.62 9.98 -15.07
CA PRO A 73 1.14 11.24 -15.56
C PRO A 73 2.44 11.68 -14.89
N ALA A 74 2.59 11.47 -13.57
CA ALA A 74 3.80 11.82 -12.84
C ALA A 74 5.04 11.11 -13.41
N LYS A 75 4.92 9.81 -13.71
CA LYS A 75 6.02 9.04 -14.33
C LYS A 75 6.29 9.43 -15.77
N ARG A 76 5.24 9.66 -16.56
CA ARG A 76 5.39 10.01 -17.99
C ARG A 76 6.03 11.37 -18.21
N THR A 77 5.76 12.34 -17.33
CA THR A 77 6.39 13.65 -17.36
C THR A 77 7.78 13.67 -16.73
N ASN A 78 8.10 12.66 -15.90
CA ASN A 78 9.39 12.54 -15.21
C ASN A 78 9.93 11.09 -15.37
N PRO A 79 10.33 10.68 -16.60
CA PRO A 79 10.65 9.27 -16.90
C PRO A 79 11.85 8.74 -16.13
N ASP A 80 12.78 9.59 -15.74
CA ASP A 80 14.01 9.23 -15.04
C ASP A 80 13.88 9.24 -13.50
N LYS A 81 12.80 9.79 -12.96
CA LYS A 81 12.52 9.80 -11.54
C LYS A 81 11.88 8.49 -11.08
N PHE A 82 12.12 8.11 -9.82
CA PHE A 82 11.31 7.10 -9.14
C PHE A 82 9.94 7.68 -8.81
N VAL A 83 8.89 6.93 -9.09
CA VAL A 83 7.52 7.38 -8.80
C VAL A 83 6.79 6.30 -8.02
N PHE A 84 6.33 6.65 -6.84
CA PHE A 84 5.45 5.76 -6.08
C PHE A 84 4.10 6.44 -5.78
N SER A 85 3.04 5.63 -5.68
CA SER A 85 1.78 6.08 -5.12
C SER A 85 1.55 5.42 -3.76
N TYR A 86 0.97 6.17 -2.81
CA TYR A 86 0.68 5.72 -1.47
C TYR A 86 -0.83 5.84 -1.20
N GLN A 87 -1.59 4.74 -1.34
CA GLN A 87 -3.03 4.75 -1.50
C GLN A 87 -3.74 3.82 -0.50
N GLY A 88 -4.88 4.26 0.02
CA GLY A 88 -5.80 3.42 0.78
C GLY A 88 -6.77 2.64 -0.13
N ASP A 89 -7.56 1.77 0.49
CA ASP A 89 -8.55 0.93 -0.20
C ASP A 89 -9.73 1.71 -0.78
N GLY A 90 -10.12 2.80 -0.13
CA GLY A 90 -11.15 3.70 -0.66
C GLY A 90 -10.74 4.40 -1.95
N ASP A 91 -9.47 4.74 -2.08
CA ASP A 91 -8.94 5.34 -3.28
C ASP A 91 -8.63 4.28 -4.34
N LEU A 92 -7.72 3.35 -4.07
CA LEU A 92 -7.22 2.39 -5.06
C LEU A 92 -8.27 1.38 -5.50
N ALA A 93 -9.02 0.81 -4.55
CA ALA A 93 -9.93 -0.30 -4.79
C ALA A 93 -11.39 0.12 -4.99
N ALA A 94 -11.71 1.42 -4.84
CA ALA A 94 -13.02 1.98 -5.10
C ALA A 94 -12.97 2.93 -6.31
N ILE A 95 -12.79 4.23 -6.05
CA ILE A 95 -12.87 5.25 -7.11
C ILE A 95 -11.70 5.17 -8.09
N GLY A 96 -10.53 4.70 -7.70
CA GLY A 96 -9.34 4.52 -8.55
C GLY A 96 -9.18 3.13 -9.17
N THR A 97 -10.20 2.28 -9.16
CA THR A 97 -10.09 0.90 -9.67
C THR A 97 -9.77 0.87 -11.15
N ALA A 98 -10.44 1.70 -11.96
CA ALA A 98 -10.20 1.77 -13.40
C ALA A 98 -8.75 2.21 -13.71
N GLU A 99 -8.27 3.26 -13.05
CA GLU A 99 -6.89 3.76 -13.18
C GLU A 99 -5.88 2.69 -12.75
N THR A 100 -6.18 1.93 -11.71
CA THR A 100 -5.32 0.83 -11.22
C THR A 100 -5.20 -0.26 -12.30
N VAL A 101 -6.31 -0.68 -12.90
CA VAL A 101 -6.32 -1.67 -13.98
C VAL A 101 -5.56 -1.14 -15.21
N HIS A 102 -5.82 0.11 -15.60
CA HIS A 102 -5.14 0.71 -16.76
C HIS A 102 -3.63 0.87 -16.55
N VAL A 103 -3.18 1.22 -15.36
CA VAL A 103 -1.75 1.29 -15.02
C VAL A 103 -1.09 -0.08 -15.15
N GLY A 104 -1.74 -1.14 -14.66
CA GLY A 104 -1.27 -2.53 -14.81
C GLY A 104 -1.29 -3.02 -16.26
N THR A 105 -2.34 -2.69 -17.01
CA THR A 105 -2.45 -3.09 -18.43
C THR A 105 -1.37 -2.41 -19.29
N ARG A 106 -1.06 -1.14 -19.00
CA ARG A 106 -0.03 -0.39 -19.72
C ARG A 106 1.40 -0.73 -19.30
N GLY A 107 1.58 -1.42 -18.17
CA GLY A 107 2.90 -1.69 -17.62
C GLY A 107 3.65 -0.42 -17.21
N GLU A 108 2.92 0.57 -16.64
CA GLU A 108 3.55 1.79 -16.19
C GLU A 108 4.62 1.47 -15.14
N ASN A 109 5.82 2.00 -15.34
CA ASN A 109 6.96 1.70 -14.48
C ASN A 109 6.93 2.53 -13.20
N ILE A 110 6.07 2.15 -12.27
CA ILE A 110 5.84 2.83 -10.97
C ILE A 110 5.66 1.81 -9.85
N VAL A 111 5.85 2.28 -8.62
CA VAL A 111 5.55 1.52 -7.40
C VAL A 111 4.18 1.95 -6.84
N VAL A 112 3.34 0.99 -6.50
CA VAL A 112 2.06 1.22 -5.81
C VAL A 112 2.13 0.61 -4.42
N ILE A 113 2.08 1.46 -3.39
CA ILE A 113 1.94 1.06 -2.00
C ILE A 113 0.47 1.15 -1.63
N PHE A 114 -0.17 0.01 -1.53
CA PHE A 114 -1.60 -0.10 -1.28
C PHE A 114 -1.89 -0.50 0.17
N ILE A 115 -2.49 0.39 0.93
CA ILE A 115 -2.88 0.15 2.32
C ILE A 115 -4.29 -0.42 2.35
N ASN A 116 -4.40 -1.71 2.65
CA ASN A 116 -5.67 -2.39 2.85
C ASN A 116 -5.96 -2.49 4.35
N ASN A 117 -6.84 -1.67 4.84
CA ASN A 117 -7.35 -1.67 6.21
C ASN A 117 -8.85 -1.97 6.30
N THR A 118 -9.43 -2.48 5.21
CA THR A 118 -10.83 -2.96 5.12
C THR A 118 -11.91 -1.93 5.44
N THR A 119 -11.60 -0.61 5.40
CA THR A 119 -12.58 0.44 5.71
C THR A 119 -12.15 1.80 5.15
N TYR A 120 -13.10 2.70 4.88
CA TYR A 120 -12.79 4.10 4.59
C TYR A 120 -12.42 4.82 5.89
N GLY A 121 -11.11 4.92 6.16
CA GLY A 121 -10.61 5.44 7.42
C GLY A 121 -10.91 6.93 7.64
N MET A 122 -10.54 7.79 6.68
CA MET A 122 -10.61 9.25 6.80
C MET A 122 -12.04 9.77 7.00
N THR A 123 -13.02 9.15 6.35
CA THR A 123 -14.41 9.60 6.34
C THR A 123 -15.25 9.04 7.49
N GLY A 124 -14.67 8.21 8.36
CA GLY A 124 -15.34 7.74 9.58
C GLY A 124 -15.77 6.28 9.57
N GLY A 125 -15.13 5.41 8.77
CA GLY A 125 -15.28 3.96 8.91
C GLY A 125 -16.41 3.33 8.10
N GLN A 126 -16.74 3.85 6.93
CA GLN A 126 -17.69 3.22 6.01
C GLN A 126 -17.12 1.95 5.39
N MET A 127 -18.01 1.12 4.87
CA MET A 127 -17.63 -0.09 4.12
C MET A 127 -16.81 0.28 2.87
N ALA A 128 -15.62 -0.32 2.77
CA ALA A 128 -14.78 -0.26 1.58
C ALA A 128 -14.99 -1.49 0.68
N PRO A 129 -14.54 -1.49 -0.57
CA PRO A 129 -14.55 -2.69 -1.41
C PRO A 129 -13.80 -3.87 -0.79
N THR A 130 -12.84 -3.62 0.08
CA THR A 130 -12.01 -4.60 0.79
C THR A 130 -12.59 -5.10 2.11
N THR A 131 -13.66 -4.50 2.62
CA THR A 131 -14.31 -4.90 3.90
C THR A 131 -14.68 -6.37 3.89
N LEU A 132 -14.30 -7.10 4.93
CA LEU A 132 -14.52 -8.55 5.01
C LEU A 132 -16.02 -8.92 5.11
N PRO A 133 -16.44 -10.12 4.66
CA PRO A 133 -17.78 -10.62 4.92
C PRO A 133 -18.07 -10.64 6.42
N GLY A 134 -19.22 -10.16 6.83
CA GLY A 134 -19.64 -10.05 8.23
C GLY A 134 -18.95 -8.94 9.03
N GLN A 135 -17.98 -8.21 8.47
CA GLN A 135 -17.35 -7.09 9.18
C GLN A 135 -18.32 -5.92 9.35
N VAL A 136 -18.43 -5.47 10.58
CA VAL A 136 -19.23 -4.28 10.95
C VAL A 136 -18.48 -3.01 10.58
N THR A 137 -19.19 -2.08 9.95
CA THR A 137 -18.72 -0.73 9.61
C THR A 137 -19.83 0.27 9.80
N GLN A 138 -19.58 1.56 9.65
CA GLN A 138 -20.61 2.61 9.77
C GLN A 138 -21.78 2.42 8.79
N THR A 139 -21.52 1.88 7.61
CA THR A 139 -22.57 1.63 6.59
C THR A 139 -23.00 0.17 6.50
N THR A 140 -22.41 -0.71 7.29
CA THR A 140 -22.81 -2.12 7.46
C THR A 140 -22.94 -2.47 8.95
N PRO A 141 -23.90 -1.89 9.67
CA PRO A 141 -24.00 -2.03 11.14
C PRO A 141 -24.32 -3.46 11.60
N PHE A 142 -24.85 -4.31 10.71
CA PHE A 142 -25.13 -5.73 10.96
C PHE A 142 -24.09 -6.66 10.32
N GLY A 143 -22.95 -6.09 9.87
CA GLY A 143 -21.92 -6.79 9.11
C GLY A 143 -22.17 -6.75 7.61
N ARG A 144 -21.05 -6.81 6.81
CA ARG A 144 -21.16 -6.88 5.35
C ARG A 144 -21.87 -8.15 4.91
N ASN A 145 -23.02 -8.02 4.28
CA ASN A 145 -23.74 -9.12 3.64
C ASN A 145 -23.29 -9.20 2.16
N VAL A 146 -22.72 -10.34 1.76
CA VAL A 146 -22.22 -10.55 0.39
C VAL A 146 -23.31 -10.61 -0.68
N GLU A 147 -24.54 -10.99 -0.30
CA GLU A 147 -25.67 -11.04 -1.23
C GLU A 147 -26.11 -9.64 -1.68
N THR A 148 -25.99 -8.64 -0.80
CA THR A 148 -26.40 -7.26 -1.08
C THR A 148 -25.26 -6.32 -1.40
N ALA A 149 -24.09 -6.52 -0.79
CA ALA A 149 -22.91 -5.66 -0.91
C ALA A 149 -21.77 -6.27 -1.74
N GLY A 150 -21.95 -7.47 -2.27
CA GLY A 150 -20.94 -8.18 -3.05
C GLY A 150 -19.75 -8.66 -2.23
N TYR A 151 -18.86 -9.39 -2.87
CA TYR A 151 -17.63 -9.93 -2.27
C TYR A 151 -16.51 -8.87 -2.19
N PRO A 152 -15.62 -8.97 -1.18
CA PRO A 152 -14.44 -8.14 -1.12
C PRO A 152 -13.53 -8.33 -2.34
N ILE A 153 -13.03 -7.21 -2.88
CA ILE A 153 -12.12 -7.22 -4.03
C ILE A 153 -10.74 -7.74 -3.61
N ARG A 154 -10.12 -8.54 -4.47
CA ARG A 154 -8.77 -9.10 -4.29
C ARG A 154 -7.80 -8.46 -5.27
N ILE A 155 -7.18 -7.36 -4.85
CA ILE A 155 -6.37 -6.51 -5.73
C ILE A 155 -5.12 -7.24 -6.22
N CYS A 156 -4.34 -7.89 -5.35
CA CYS A 156 -3.13 -8.60 -5.79
C CYS A 156 -3.41 -9.68 -6.82
N GLU A 157 -4.46 -10.48 -6.61
CA GLU A 157 -4.87 -11.53 -7.54
C GLU A 157 -5.29 -10.95 -8.89
N MET A 158 -6.07 -9.88 -8.88
CA MET A 158 -6.49 -9.20 -10.10
C MET A 158 -5.29 -8.60 -10.86
N MET A 159 -4.41 -7.91 -10.15
CA MET A 159 -3.25 -7.27 -10.77
C MET A 159 -2.24 -8.28 -11.30
N ALA A 160 -2.12 -9.45 -10.69
CA ALA A 160 -1.25 -10.52 -11.16
C ALA A 160 -1.64 -11.04 -12.55
N THR A 161 -2.91 -10.92 -12.96
CA THR A 161 -3.37 -11.35 -14.28
C THR A 161 -2.97 -10.39 -15.41
N LEU A 162 -2.59 -9.15 -15.09
CA LEU A 162 -2.27 -8.13 -16.07
C LEU A 162 -0.81 -8.26 -16.54
N SER A 163 -0.60 -8.29 -17.86
CA SER A 163 0.73 -8.52 -18.46
C SER A 163 1.77 -7.49 -18.05
N GLY A 164 1.37 -6.23 -17.88
CA GLY A 164 2.29 -5.13 -17.52
C GLY A 164 2.60 -5.04 -16.01
N THR A 165 2.06 -5.92 -15.18
CA THR A 165 2.43 -6.02 -13.76
C THR A 165 3.69 -6.87 -13.63
N ALA A 166 4.76 -6.28 -13.08
CA ALA A 166 6.03 -6.95 -12.82
C ALA A 166 6.05 -7.65 -11.46
N LEU A 167 5.44 -7.03 -10.45
CA LEU A 167 5.35 -7.59 -9.10
C LEU A 167 3.96 -7.31 -8.53
N ALA A 168 3.31 -8.35 -8.01
CA ALA A 168 2.13 -8.24 -7.17
C ALA A 168 2.36 -9.07 -5.91
N GLN A 169 2.49 -8.41 -4.75
CA GLN A 169 2.78 -9.07 -3.49
C GLN A 169 1.91 -8.52 -2.37
N ARG A 170 1.36 -9.41 -1.55
CA ARG A 170 0.61 -9.05 -0.34
C ARG A 170 1.44 -9.36 0.90
N VAL A 171 1.56 -8.37 1.76
CA VAL A 171 2.29 -8.42 3.03
C VAL A 171 1.40 -7.90 4.16
N ALA A 172 1.87 -7.99 5.41
CA ALA A 172 1.17 -7.47 6.58
C ALA A 172 2.14 -6.73 7.52
N ILE A 173 1.60 -6.03 8.51
CA ILE A 173 2.39 -5.31 9.53
C ILE A 173 1.96 -5.63 10.96
N ASP A 174 1.30 -6.76 11.16
CA ASP A 174 0.81 -7.24 12.46
C ASP A 174 1.89 -7.80 13.37
N SER A 175 3.10 -8.04 12.85
CA SER A 175 4.21 -8.63 13.60
C SER A 175 5.56 -8.18 13.05
N VAL A 176 6.61 -8.26 13.88
CA VAL A 176 7.99 -7.90 13.48
C VAL A 176 8.48 -8.68 12.25
N PRO A 177 8.26 -10.01 12.12
CA PRO A 177 8.62 -10.73 10.89
C PRO A 177 7.91 -10.19 9.66
N HIS A 178 6.60 -9.93 9.74
CA HIS A 178 5.83 -9.38 8.63
C HIS A 178 6.24 -7.95 8.26
N ILE A 179 6.56 -7.10 9.25
CA ILE A 179 7.12 -5.75 9.00
C ILE A 179 8.44 -5.82 8.22
N ARG A 180 9.32 -6.76 8.58
CA ARG A 180 10.58 -6.97 7.85
C ARG A 180 10.33 -7.46 6.42
N GLU A 181 9.35 -8.33 6.24
CA GLU A 181 8.97 -8.81 4.90
C GLU A 181 8.34 -7.69 4.06
N ALA A 182 7.49 -6.86 4.67
CA ALA A 182 6.93 -5.68 4.01
C ALA A 182 8.03 -4.72 3.52
N LYS A 183 9.07 -4.46 4.32
CA LYS A 183 10.22 -3.65 3.91
C LYS A 183 10.96 -4.25 2.71
N LYS A 184 11.21 -5.56 2.71
CA LYS A 184 11.84 -6.25 1.57
C LYS A 184 11.00 -6.16 0.30
N ALA A 185 9.67 -6.32 0.43
CA ALA A 185 8.75 -6.21 -0.71
C ALA A 185 8.75 -4.79 -1.30
N ILE A 186 8.72 -3.76 -0.46
CA ILE A 186 8.81 -2.36 -0.88
C ILE A 186 10.14 -2.11 -1.61
N ARG A 187 11.27 -2.56 -1.05
CA ARG A 187 12.58 -2.45 -1.70
C ARG A 187 12.59 -3.11 -3.07
N LYS A 188 12.08 -4.34 -3.17
CA LYS A 188 12.01 -5.07 -4.44
C LYS A 188 11.16 -4.34 -5.48
N ALA A 189 10.08 -3.69 -5.06
CA ALA A 189 9.25 -2.88 -5.95
C ALA A 189 10.03 -1.71 -6.56
N PHE A 190 10.81 -0.96 -5.77
CA PHE A 190 11.68 0.10 -6.26
C PHE A 190 12.84 -0.43 -7.12
N GLU A 191 13.39 -1.59 -6.80
CA GLU A 191 14.40 -2.26 -7.64
C GLU A 191 13.84 -2.66 -9.01
N ASN A 192 12.60 -3.13 -9.08
CA ASN A 192 11.90 -3.38 -10.33
C ASN A 192 11.66 -2.09 -11.13
N GLU A 193 11.29 -1.01 -10.47
CA GLU A 193 11.14 0.29 -11.11
C GLU A 193 12.47 0.79 -11.67
N LYS A 194 13.57 0.69 -10.91
CA LYS A 194 14.94 1.00 -11.38
C LYS A 194 15.31 0.21 -12.62
N ALA A 195 14.93 -1.06 -12.66
CA ALA A 195 15.18 -1.96 -13.78
C ALA A 195 14.16 -1.81 -14.94
N LYS A 196 13.20 -0.89 -14.84
CA LYS A 196 12.16 -0.61 -15.86
C LYS A 196 11.32 -1.84 -16.22
N ARG A 197 10.97 -2.67 -15.24
CA ARG A 197 10.24 -3.93 -15.44
C ARG A 197 8.71 -3.75 -15.55
N GLY A 198 8.17 -2.58 -15.24
CA GLY A 198 6.75 -2.30 -15.25
C GLY A 198 6.18 -2.09 -13.84
N LEU A 199 4.87 -2.26 -13.69
CA LEU A 199 4.16 -1.98 -12.45
C LEU A 199 4.54 -2.95 -11.33
N SER A 200 4.89 -2.41 -10.17
CA SER A 200 5.00 -3.17 -8.93
C SER A 200 3.95 -2.70 -7.93
N ILE A 201 3.11 -3.61 -7.43
CA ILE A 201 2.10 -3.33 -6.41
C ILE A 201 2.36 -4.14 -5.15
N ILE A 202 2.44 -3.43 -4.02
CA ILE A 202 2.57 -4.02 -2.69
C ILE A 202 1.31 -3.71 -1.89
N GLU A 203 0.47 -4.72 -1.70
CA GLU A 203 -0.70 -4.63 -0.84
C GLU A 203 -0.28 -4.93 0.59
N VAL A 204 -0.50 -3.97 1.50
CA VAL A 204 -0.14 -4.07 2.91
C VAL A 204 -1.40 -4.19 3.74
N LEU A 205 -1.64 -5.35 4.34
CA LEU A 205 -2.70 -5.52 5.33
C LEU A 205 -2.34 -4.73 6.59
N SER A 206 -3.19 -3.76 6.93
CA SER A 206 -2.90 -2.69 7.89
C SER A 206 -4.03 -2.54 8.91
N THR A 207 -3.71 -1.95 10.05
CA THR A 207 -4.65 -1.70 11.14
C THR A 207 -5.38 -0.36 10.97
N CYS A 208 -6.66 -0.32 11.39
CA CYS A 208 -7.46 0.90 11.55
C CYS A 208 -8.19 0.92 12.90
N PRO A 209 -7.46 1.04 14.05
CA PRO A 209 -8.02 0.83 15.38
C PRO A 209 -9.24 1.71 15.67
N THR A 210 -9.16 3.01 15.33
CA THR A 210 -10.20 4.00 15.60
C THR A 210 -11.52 3.61 14.94
N ASN A 211 -11.52 3.26 13.65
CA ASN A 211 -12.77 2.92 12.95
C ASN A 211 -13.25 1.49 13.21
N TRP A 212 -12.34 0.60 13.65
CA TRP A 212 -12.74 -0.74 14.08
C TRP A 212 -13.23 -0.78 15.52
N GLY A 213 -13.06 0.32 16.30
CA GLY A 213 -13.39 0.36 17.73
C GLY A 213 -12.53 -0.59 18.56
N MET A 214 -11.28 -0.79 18.19
CA MET A 214 -10.33 -1.74 18.78
C MET A 214 -9.13 -1.01 19.36
N SER A 215 -8.48 -1.57 20.37
CA SER A 215 -7.15 -1.15 20.79
C SER A 215 -6.12 -1.49 19.69
N PRO A 216 -4.92 -0.87 19.69
CA PRO A 216 -3.86 -1.20 18.75
C PRO A 216 -3.50 -2.70 18.74
N THR A 217 -3.45 -3.33 19.90
CA THR A 217 -3.12 -4.76 20.03
C THR A 217 -4.21 -5.66 19.45
N GLU A 218 -5.49 -5.37 19.77
CA GLU A 218 -6.63 -6.10 19.19
C GLU A 218 -6.69 -5.94 17.67
N SER A 219 -6.33 -4.75 17.15
CA SER A 219 -6.29 -4.51 15.72
C SER A 219 -5.20 -5.35 15.02
N MET A 220 -4.03 -5.51 15.63
CA MET A 220 -2.99 -6.42 15.11
C MET A 220 -3.48 -7.88 15.11
N GLN A 221 -4.17 -8.29 16.17
CA GLN A 221 -4.76 -9.62 16.25
C GLN A 221 -5.87 -9.82 15.21
N PHE A 222 -6.69 -8.79 14.94
CA PHE A 222 -7.70 -8.82 13.88
C PHE A 222 -7.06 -9.02 12.49
N VAL A 223 -5.95 -8.33 12.19
CA VAL A 223 -5.21 -8.55 10.95
C VAL A 223 -4.78 -10.01 10.84
N LYS A 224 -4.20 -10.56 11.89
CA LYS A 224 -3.73 -11.94 11.94
C LYS A 224 -4.84 -12.97 11.79
N ASP A 225 -5.93 -12.83 12.54
CA ASP A 225 -6.97 -13.85 12.68
C ASP A 225 -8.09 -13.76 11.66
N LYS A 226 -8.30 -12.56 11.08
CA LYS A 226 -9.41 -12.29 10.15
C LYS A 226 -8.95 -11.88 8.77
N MET A 227 -8.00 -10.92 8.68
CA MET A 227 -7.60 -10.41 7.37
C MET A 227 -6.68 -11.39 6.63
N ILE A 228 -5.63 -11.90 7.27
CA ILE A 228 -4.68 -12.84 6.63
C ILE A 228 -5.36 -14.12 6.12
N PRO A 229 -6.29 -14.76 6.84
CA PRO A 229 -7.02 -15.91 6.30
C PRO A 229 -7.88 -15.61 5.07
N TYR A 230 -8.44 -14.41 4.97
CA TYR A 230 -9.23 -13.98 3.82
C TYR A 230 -8.36 -13.47 2.66
N TYR A 231 -7.30 -12.74 2.99
CA TYR A 231 -6.31 -12.18 2.09
C TYR A 231 -4.94 -12.83 2.36
N PRO A 232 -4.69 -14.06 1.84
CA PRO A 232 -3.44 -14.77 2.11
C PRO A 232 -2.22 -13.93 1.72
N LEU A 233 -1.19 -13.95 2.57
CA LEU A 233 0.08 -13.28 2.26
C LEU A 233 0.85 -14.08 1.21
N GLY A 234 1.64 -13.39 0.39
CA GLY A 234 2.49 -14.04 -0.59
C GLY A 234 2.75 -13.21 -1.84
N VAL A 235 3.54 -13.79 -2.73
CA VAL A 235 3.84 -13.25 -4.04
C VAL A 235 2.88 -13.87 -5.04
N TYR A 236 2.10 -13.05 -5.71
CA TYR A 236 1.09 -13.46 -6.71
C TYR A 236 1.65 -13.39 -8.13
N LYS A 237 2.59 -12.48 -8.36
CA LYS A 237 3.35 -12.37 -9.59
C LYS A 237 4.74 -11.81 -9.30
N ASP A 238 5.75 -12.33 -9.98
CA ASP A 238 7.12 -11.85 -9.91
C ASP A 238 7.86 -12.23 -11.19
N VAL A 239 8.06 -11.28 -12.08
CA VAL A 239 8.76 -11.52 -13.36
C VAL A 239 10.22 -11.91 -13.17
N THR A 240 10.85 -11.49 -12.06
CA THR A 240 12.25 -11.84 -11.78
C THR A 240 12.44 -13.31 -11.41
N ALA A 241 11.45 -13.93 -10.77
CA ALA A 241 11.47 -15.36 -10.49
C ALA A 241 11.24 -16.20 -11.75
N GLU A 242 10.41 -15.69 -12.68
CA GLU A 242 10.16 -16.34 -13.96
C GLU A 242 11.38 -16.26 -14.91
N GLU A 243 12.13 -15.15 -14.87
CA GLU A 243 13.39 -14.99 -15.63
C GLU A 243 14.44 -15.97 -15.13
N GLY A 244 14.62 -16.13 -13.81
CA GLY A 244 15.55 -17.07 -13.20
C GLY A 244 15.21 -18.54 -13.42
N ALA A 245 13.95 -18.88 -13.70
CA ALA A 245 13.52 -20.24 -14.00
C ALA A 245 13.73 -20.65 -15.48
N LYS A 246 13.97 -19.67 -16.35
CA LYS A 246 14.22 -19.87 -17.79
C LYS A 246 15.71 -19.83 -18.19
N ALA A 247 16.57 -19.43 -17.25
CA ALA A 247 18.04 -19.38 -17.40
C ALA A 247 18.70 -20.62 -16.82
#